data_e24b9c44a7d23683903f01cc565ecd0c
#
_entry.id   e24b9c44a7d23683903f01cc565ecd0c
#
_cell.length_a   1.000
_cell.length_b   1.000
_cell.length_c   1.000
_cell.angle_alpha   90.00
_cell.angle_beta   90.00
_cell.angle_gamma   90.00
#
_symmetry.space_group_name_H-M   'P 1'
#
loop_
_entity.id
_entity.type
_entity.pdbx_description
1 polymer ?
#
loop_
_entity_poly.entity_id
_entity_poly.type
_entity_poly.pdbx_seq_one_letter_code
_entity_poly.pdbx_strand_id
1 'polypeptide(L)'
;MNAGRPANTPEVLWSKVDKKGLDECWEWKGWKNPDGYGRTQINGMAYYAHRVIFNLANPNTITLAGPKNRKAFGFLMHTCDNPPCCNPKHLVVADQKANMKDRKEKNRANLPKGENHPRSVFKNGEIEEILKLKKETTITAKELAIKFNKSRATIKSLLYRNKDNLNG
;
A
#
# COMPACT_ATOMS: atom_id res chain seq x y z
N MET A 1 -6.37 -7.01 42.95
CA MET A 1 -5.39 -6.11 42.29
C MET A 1 -5.04 -6.70 40.95
N ASN A 2 -5.52 -6.11 39.85
CA ASN A 2 -5.15 -6.60 38.52
C ASN A 2 -3.67 -6.26 38.27
N ALA A 3 -2.82 -7.28 38.25
CA ALA A 3 -1.44 -7.13 37.80
C ALA A 3 -1.48 -6.59 36.36
N GLY A 4 -1.09 -5.34 36.18
CA GLY A 4 -1.03 -4.73 34.87
C GLY A 4 -0.13 -5.58 33.95
N ARG A 5 -0.50 -5.64 32.65
CA ARG A 5 0.30 -6.36 31.64
C ARG A 5 1.77 -5.86 31.72
N PRO A 6 2.76 -6.77 31.85
CA PRO A 6 4.15 -6.34 31.95
C PRO A 6 4.54 -5.45 30.76
N ALA A 7 5.30 -4.40 31.03
CA ALA A 7 5.79 -3.50 30.01
C ALA A 7 6.63 -4.25 28.96
N ASN A 8 6.46 -3.93 27.70
CA ASN A 8 7.31 -4.46 26.63
C ASN A 8 8.68 -3.73 26.68
N THR A 9 9.59 -4.21 27.55
CA THR A 9 10.98 -3.73 27.57
C THR A 9 11.73 -4.15 26.30
N PRO A 10 12.87 -3.55 25.95
CA PRO A 10 13.69 -3.98 24.82
C PRO A 10 13.99 -5.49 24.80
N GLU A 11 14.29 -6.09 25.96
CA GLU A 11 14.58 -7.51 26.11
C GLU A 11 13.35 -8.36 25.76
N VAL A 12 12.19 -7.98 26.28
CA VAL A 12 10.91 -8.66 25.98
C VAL A 12 10.55 -8.52 24.49
N LEU A 13 10.87 -7.39 23.85
CA LEU A 13 10.63 -7.21 22.42
C LEU A 13 11.56 -8.09 21.60
N TRP A 14 12.85 -8.14 21.94
CA TRP A 14 13.82 -9.01 21.27
C TRP A 14 13.54 -10.51 21.48
N SER A 15 13.02 -10.95 22.63
CA SER A 15 12.63 -12.34 22.86
C SER A 15 11.50 -12.83 21.96
N LYS A 16 10.72 -11.90 21.40
CA LYS A 16 9.64 -12.19 20.42
C LYS A 16 10.13 -12.24 18.97
N VAL A 17 11.42 -12.07 18.72
CA VAL A 17 12.01 -12.16 17.38
C VAL A 17 12.74 -13.50 17.23
N ASP A 18 12.39 -14.24 16.20
CA ASP A 18 13.09 -15.47 15.83
C ASP A 18 14.37 -15.12 15.07
N LYS A 19 15.43 -14.84 15.83
CA LYS A 19 16.73 -14.49 15.26
C LYS A 19 17.38 -15.70 14.60
N LYS A 20 17.85 -15.51 13.37
CA LYS A 20 18.58 -16.51 12.57
C LYS A 20 19.87 -15.91 12.04
N GLY A 21 20.42 -16.47 10.97
CA GLY A 21 21.56 -15.90 10.26
C GLY A 21 21.32 -14.46 9.79
N LEU A 22 22.41 -13.74 9.53
CA LEU A 22 22.34 -12.30 9.20
C LEU A 22 21.55 -11.99 7.92
N ASP A 23 21.54 -12.91 6.97
CA ASP A 23 20.87 -12.78 5.67
C ASP A 23 19.52 -13.54 5.64
N GLU A 24 19.07 -14.06 6.80
CA GLU A 24 17.79 -14.72 6.93
C GLU A 24 16.74 -13.79 7.53
N CYS A 25 15.47 -14.09 7.27
CA CYS A 25 14.37 -13.36 7.89
C CYS A 25 14.25 -13.71 9.37
N TRP A 26 14.24 -12.69 10.22
CA TRP A 26 13.99 -12.81 11.65
C TRP A 26 12.51 -12.55 11.93
N GLU A 27 11.72 -13.60 12.04
CA GLU A 27 10.28 -13.44 12.13
C GLU A 27 9.79 -13.01 13.51
N TRP A 28 8.78 -12.16 13.52
CA TRP A 28 8.06 -11.80 14.74
C TRP A 28 7.17 -12.96 15.20
N LYS A 29 7.39 -13.45 16.42
CA LYS A 29 6.60 -14.52 17.06
C LYS A 29 5.33 -14.04 17.77
N GLY A 30 5.17 -12.73 17.97
CA GLY A 30 3.98 -12.16 18.59
C GLY A 30 2.82 -12.00 17.62
N TRP A 31 1.77 -11.30 18.06
CA TRP A 31 0.57 -11.08 17.26
C TRP A 31 0.88 -10.37 15.93
N LYS A 32 0.20 -10.81 14.86
CA LYS A 32 0.31 -10.26 13.51
C LYS A 32 -1.06 -9.74 13.07
N ASN A 33 -1.11 -8.65 12.30
CA ASN A 33 -2.35 -8.16 11.69
C ASN A 33 -2.73 -9.02 10.45
N PRO A 34 -3.94 -8.83 9.87
CA PRO A 34 -4.36 -9.58 8.67
C PRO A 34 -3.41 -9.47 7.47
N ASP A 35 -2.65 -8.37 7.36
CA ASP A 35 -1.64 -8.17 6.32
C ASP A 35 -0.31 -8.89 6.62
N GLY A 36 -0.21 -9.66 7.71
CA GLY A 36 0.97 -10.41 8.13
C GLY A 36 2.00 -9.60 8.93
N TYR A 37 1.80 -8.30 9.13
CA TYR A 37 2.76 -7.48 9.88
C TYR A 37 2.69 -7.74 11.37
N GLY A 38 3.86 -7.94 12.00
CA GLY A 38 3.98 -8.00 13.45
C GLY A 38 3.54 -6.71 14.13
N ARG A 39 2.80 -6.85 15.24
CA ARG A 39 2.31 -5.73 16.04
C ARG A 39 2.75 -5.86 17.50
N THR A 40 3.06 -4.74 18.12
CA THR A 40 3.38 -4.66 19.54
C THR A 40 2.80 -3.37 20.14
N GLN A 41 2.80 -3.29 21.47
CA GLN A 41 2.36 -2.11 22.20
C GLN A 41 3.50 -1.60 23.07
N ILE A 42 3.69 -0.28 23.11
CA ILE A 42 4.60 0.41 24.03
C ILE A 42 3.81 1.55 24.66
N ASN A 43 3.75 1.59 25.98
CA ASN A 43 3.01 2.62 26.74
C ASN A 43 1.56 2.80 26.24
N GLY A 44 0.84 1.69 26.02
CA GLY A 44 -0.54 1.69 25.55
C GLY A 44 -0.75 1.99 24.06
N MET A 45 0.28 2.42 23.35
CA MET A 45 0.21 2.70 21.91
C MET A 45 0.67 1.51 21.07
N ALA A 46 -0.05 1.25 19.97
CA ALA A 46 0.24 0.14 19.05
C ALA A 46 1.24 0.55 17.95
N TYR A 47 2.27 -0.28 17.76
CA TYR A 47 3.31 -0.08 16.75
C TYR A 47 3.48 -1.33 15.89
N TYR A 48 4.09 -1.15 14.71
CA TYR A 48 4.61 -2.27 13.92
C TYR A 48 5.90 -2.79 14.57
N ALA A 49 6.00 -4.12 14.76
CA ALA A 49 7.12 -4.74 15.44
C ALA A 49 8.45 -4.47 14.71
N HIS A 50 8.51 -4.62 13.39
CA HIS A 50 9.72 -4.36 12.60
C HIS A 50 10.25 -2.93 12.79
N ARG A 51 9.37 -1.92 12.94
CA ARG A 51 9.79 -0.53 13.18
C ARG A 51 10.42 -0.36 14.57
N VAL A 52 9.82 -1.00 15.58
CA VAL A 52 10.33 -0.96 16.95
C VAL A 52 11.70 -1.64 17.03
N ILE A 53 11.82 -2.85 16.48
CA ILE A 53 13.07 -3.62 16.46
C ILE A 53 14.15 -2.89 15.66
N PHE A 54 13.81 -2.30 14.51
CA PHE A 54 14.75 -1.49 13.73
C PHE A 54 15.28 -0.29 14.54
N ASN A 55 14.40 0.42 15.24
CA ASN A 55 14.80 1.58 16.05
C ASN A 55 15.64 1.19 17.28
N LEU A 56 15.39 0.00 17.85
CA LEU A 56 16.23 -0.53 18.94
C LEU A 56 17.63 -0.92 18.43
N ALA A 57 17.72 -1.41 17.19
CA ALA A 57 19.00 -1.76 16.57
C ALA A 57 19.76 -0.54 16.03
N ASN A 58 19.03 0.51 15.60
CA ASN A 58 19.58 1.72 14.99
C ASN A 58 18.94 2.96 15.67
N PRO A 59 19.39 3.31 16.87
CA PRO A 59 18.81 4.44 17.62
C PRO A 59 18.83 5.73 16.81
N ASN A 60 17.79 6.54 16.95
CA ASN A 60 17.64 7.86 16.33
C ASN A 60 17.56 7.87 14.78
N THR A 61 17.48 6.70 14.11
CA THR A 61 17.37 6.63 12.65
C THR A 61 15.95 6.89 12.18
N ILE A 62 14.96 6.40 12.90
CA ILE A 62 13.54 6.67 12.63
C ILE A 62 12.81 7.11 13.89
N THR A 63 11.80 7.93 13.74
CA THR A 63 10.95 8.28 14.88
C THR A 63 9.83 7.23 15.01
N LEU A 64 9.67 6.66 16.20
CA LEU A 64 8.52 5.83 16.53
C LEU A 64 7.35 6.73 16.87
N ALA A 65 6.48 6.99 15.94
CA ALA A 65 5.25 7.68 16.24
C ALA A 65 4.05 6.77 16.07
N GLY A 66 3.06 7.06 16.87
CA GLY A 66 1.80 6.35 16.85
C GLY A 66 1.08 6.49 15.51
N PRO A 67 0.04 5.69 15.29
CA PRO A 67 -0.62 5.51 13.98
C PRO A 67 -1.21 6.78 13.37
N LYS A 68 -1.38 7.83 14.15
CA LYS A 68 -1.98 9.11 13.70
C LYS A 68 -1.01 10.03 12.94
N ASN A 69 0.29 9.76 12.94
CA ASN A 69 1.30 10.72 12.45
C ASN A 69 2.23 10.12 11.37
N ARG A 70 1.64 9.58 10.30
CA ARG A 70 2.36 8.85 9.23
C ARG A 70 3.35 9.70 8.43
N LYS A 71 3.15 11.01 8.34
CA LYS A 71 3.95 11.90 7.47
C LYS A 71 5.34 12.23 8.04
N ALA A 72 5.54 12.13 9.34
CA ALA A 72 6.77 12.56 10.02
C ALA A 72 7.88 11.49 10.09
N PHE A 73 7.68 10.27 9.55
CA PHE A 73 8.41 9.08 10.04
C PHE A 73 9.25 8.31 9.06
N GLY A 74 9.36 8.74 7.81
CA GLY A 74 9.99 7.93 6.77
C GLY A 74 9.29 6.58 6.56
N PHE A 75 9.33 6.04 5.38
CA PHE A 75 8.88 4.68 5.11
C PHE A 75 10.00 3.72 5.47
N LEU A 76 9.72 2.72 6.30
CA LEU A 76 10.62 1.60 6.52
C LEU A 76 10.12 0.44 5.65
N MET A 77 10.90 0.11 4.62
CA MET A 77 10.55 -0.91 3.63
C MET A 77 11.28 -2.21 3.92
N HIS A 78 10.61 -3.34 3.62
CA HIS A 78 11.26 -4.65 3.58
C HIS A 78 11.90 -4.89 2.21
N THR A 79 13.19 -5.19 2.19
CA THR A 79 13.87 -5.66 0.97
C THR A 79 13.55 -7.12 0.66
N CYS A 80 13.23 -7.91 1.70
CA CYS A 80 12.89 -9.33 1.64
C CYS A 80 11.42 -9.62 1.34
N ASP A 81 10.56 -8.61 1.24
CA ASP A 81 9.10 -8.73 1.01
C ASP A 81 8.34 -9.62 2.02
N ASN A 82 8.94 -9.91 3.18
CA ASN A 82 8.33 -10.70 4.24
C ASN A 82 7.79 -9.77 5.36
N PRO A 83 6.46 -9.56 5.47
CA PRO A 83 5.87 -8.60 6.41
C PRO A 83 6.21 -8.83 7.89
N PRO A 84 6.29 -10.07 8.42
CA PRO A 84 6.66 -10.31 9.81
C PRO A 84 8.17 -10.20 10.09
N CYS A 85 9.01 -9.98 9.09
CA CYS A 85 10.45 -9.89 9.26
C CYS A 85 10.83 -8.65 10.09
N CYS A 86 11.69 -8.85 11.08
CA CYS A 86 12.24 -7.81 11.95
C CYS A 86 13.77 -7.68 11.82
N ASN A 87 14.41 -8.38 10.85
CA ASN A 87 15.85 -8.28 10.64
C ASN A 87 16.23 -6.87 10.19
N PRO A 88 17.05 -6.12 10.95
CA PRO A 88 17.43 -4.75 10.59
C PRO A 88 18.13 -4.64 9.24
N LYS A 89 18.85 -5.68 8.80
CA LYS A 89 19.50 -5.72 7.47
C LYS A 89 18.50 -5.82 6.30
N HIS A 90 17.30 -6.34 6.56
CA HIS A 90 16.23 -6.46 5.58
C HIS A 90 15.29 -5.24 5.54
N LEU A 91 15.64 -4.18 6.30
CA LEU A 91 14.83 -2.99 6.45
C LEU A 91 15.60 -1.76 5.97
N VAL A 92 15.00 -0.99 5.09
CA VAL A 92 15.59 0.25 4.54
C VAL A 92 14.68 1.43 4.83
N VAL A 93 15.27 2.52 5.30
CA VAL A 93 14.55 3.80 5.37
C VAL A 93 14.45 4.37 3.96
N ALA A 94 13.24 4.65 3.51
CA ALA A 94 12.95 5.16 2.19
C ALA A 94 11.96 6.33 2.24
N ASP A 95 11.85 7.05 1.15
CA ASP A 95 10.78 8.00 0.95
C ASP A 95 9.53 7.34 0.30
N GLN A 96 8.46 8.10 0.18
CA GLN A 96 7.24 7.63 -0.46
C GLN A 96 7.45 7.26 -1.93
N LYS A 97 8.33 8.00 -2.63
CA LYS A 97 8.61 7.79 -4.05
C LYS A 97 9.33 6.47 -4.27
N ALA A 98 10.35 6.18 -3.46
CA ALA A 98 11.07 4.90 -3.50
C ALA A 98 10.15 3.71 -3.18
N ASN A 99 9.28 3.84 -2.15
CA ASN A 99 8.31 2.81 -1.81
C ASN A 99 7.29 2.56 -2.94
N MET A 100 6.84 3.60 -3.62
CA MET A 100 5.92 3.45 -4.75
C MET A 100 6.62 2.84 -5.97
N LYS A 101 7.89 3.17 -6.20
CA LYS A 101 8.71 2.59 -7.27
C LYS A 101 8.90 1.10 -7.05
N ASP A 102 9.36 0.67 -5.87
CA ASP A 102 9.54 -0.73 -5.48
C ASP A 102 8.23 -1.54 -5.63
N ARG A 103 7.11 -0.97 -5.18
CA ARG A 103 5.80 -1.59 -5.35
C ARG A 103 5.41 -1.80 -6.81
N LYS A 104 5.75 -0.85 -7.70
CA LYS A 104 5.49 -0.94 -9.13
C LYS A 104 6.39 -1.99 -9.80
N GLU A 105 7.70 -1.96 -9.51
CA GLU A 105 8.69 -2.88 -10.07
C GLU A 105 8.40 -4.34 -9.70
N LYS A 106 7.93 -4.56 -8.47
CA LYS A 106 7.56 -5.89 -7.97
C LYS A 106 6.11 -6.29 -8.30
N ASN A 107 5.41 -5.57 -9.18
CA ASN A 107 4.02 -5.81 -9.56
C ASN A 107 3.04 -5.99 -8.37
N ARG A 108 3.35 -5.43 -7.21
CA ARG A 108 2.50 -5.50 -6.00
C ARG A 108 1.35 -4.50 -5.99
N ALA A 109 1.24 -3.66 -7.01
CA ALA A 109 0.17 -2.69 -7.16
C ALA A 109 -1.05 -3.32 -7.86
N ASN A 110 -1.62 -4.39 -7.31
CA ASN A 110 -2.88 -5.00 -7.76
C ASN A 110 -4.09 -4.08 -7.43
N LEU A 111 -3.99 -2.81 -7.80
CA LEU A 111 -5.15 -1.95 -7.74
C LEU A 111 -6.03 -2.25 -8.94
N PRO A 112 -7.32 -2.56 -8.74
CA PRO A 112 -8.26 -2.66 -9.82
C PRO A 112 -8.18 -1.39 -10.67
N LYS A 113 -7.98 -1.55 -11.99
CA LYS A 113 -7.87 -0.42 -12.93
C LYS A 113 -9.08 -0.40 -13.86
N GLY A 114 -9.35 0.77 -14.43
CA GLY A 114 -10.44 0.92 -15.40
C GLY A 114 -11.79 0.53 -14.78
N GLU A 115 -12.55 -0.27 -15.51
CA GLU A 115 -13.89 -0.70 -15.13
C GLU A 115 -13.93 -1.58 -13.88
N ASN A 116 -12.86 -2.31 -13.59
CA ASN A 116 -12.74 -3.16 -12.40
C ASN A 116 -12.50 -2.38 -11.10
N HIS A 117 -12.26 -1.07 -11.18
CA HIS A 117 -12.09 -0.26 -9.98
C HIS A 117 -13.44 -0.07 -9.26
N PRO A 118 -13.55 -0.28 -7.93
CA PRO A 118 -14.82 -0.17 -7.19
C PRO A 118 -15.53 1.17 -7.37
N ARG A 119 -14.78 2.25 -7.63
CA ARG A 119 -15.31 3.60 -7.90
C ARG A 119 -15.39 3.92 -9.39
N SER A 120 -15.28 2.93 -10.27
CA SER A 120 -15.41 3.16 -11.69
C SER A 120 -16.85 3.55 -12.03
N VAL A 121 -17.00 4.62 -12.79
CA VAL A 121 -18.30 5.03 -13.35
C VAL A 121 -18.67 4.22 -14.58
N PHE A 122 -17.73 3.49 -15.17
CA PHE A 122 -17.93 2.62 -16.31
C PHE A 122 -17.82 1.15 -15.88
N LYS A 123 -18.69 0.30 -16.38
CA LYS A 123 -18.78 -1.12 -16.04
C LYS A 123 -19.01 -1.97 -17.30
N ASN A 124 -18.70 -3.25 -17.19
CA ASN A 124 -19.10 -4.29 -18.15
C ASN A 124 -18.76 -3.99 -19.64
N GLY A 125 -17.55 -3.52 -19.92
CA GLY A 125 -17.12 -3.25 -21.30
C GLY A 125 -17.65 -1.92 -21.89
N GLU A 126 -18.33 -1.08 -21.09
CA GLU A 126 -18.85 0.22 -21.56
C GLU A 126 -17.77 1.08 -22.21
N ILE A 127 -16.52 1.03 -21.70
CA ILE A 127 -15.42 1.84 -22.27
C ILE A 127 -15.11 1.39 -23.69
N GLU A 128 -14.98 0.09 -23.92
CA GLU A 128 -14.69 -0.45 -25.26
C GLU A 128 -15.81 -0.13 -26.24
N GLU A 129 -17.07 -0.30 -25.82
CA GLU A 129 -18.23 0.01 -26.66
C GLU A 129 -18.29 1.51 -27.02
N ILE A 130 -18.04 2.40 -26.05
CA ILE A 130 -18.00 3.85 -26.28
C ILE A 130 -16.91 4.23 -27.28
N LEU A 131 -15.69 3.67 -27.11
CA LEU A 131 -14.57 3.95 -28.00
C LEU A 131 -14.83 3.40 -29.41
N LYS A 132 -15.38 2.19 -29.52
CA LYS A 132 -15.78 1.59 -30.78
C LYS A 132 -16.82 2.45 -31.51
N LEU A 133 -17.92 2.82 -30.86
CA LEU A 133 -18.94 3.69 -31.41
C LEU A 133 -18.37 5.04 -31.87
N LYS A 134 -17.46 5.62 -31.08
CA LYS A 134 -16.82 6.89 -31.42
C LYS A 134 -15.90 6.78 -32.64
N LYS A 135 -15.23 5.64 -32.82
CA LYS A 135 -14.35 5.36 -33.98
C LYS A 135 -15.16 5.08 -35.26
N GLU A 136 -16.22 4.31 -35.14
CA GLU A 136 -17.01 3.80 -36.27
C GLU A 136 -18.12 4.76 -36.75
N THR A 137 -18.47 5.76 -35.93
CA THR A 137 -19.58 6.67 -36.19
C THR A 137 -19.26 8.12 -35.88
N THR A 138 -20.09 9.04 -36.37
CA THR A 138 -19.99 10.46 -36.05
C THR A 138 -20.67 10.86 -34.74
N ILE A 139 -21.00 9.87 -33.89
CA ILE A 139 -21.73 10.06 -32.63
C ILE A 139 -21.05 11.11 -31.73
N THR A 140 -21.83 11.99 -31.19
CA THR A 140 -21.33 13.08 -30.33
C THR A 140 -21.18 12.63 -28.87
N ALA A 141 -20.34 13.32 -28.10
CA ALA A 141 -20.21 13.06 -26.66
C ALA A 141 -21.53 13.30 -25.89
N LYS A 142 -22.49 14.09 -26.44
CA LYS A 142 -23.80 14.27 -25.84
C LYS A 142 -24.68 13.02 -26.02
N GLU A 143 -24.69 12.46 -27.21
CA GLU A 143 -25.46 11.25 -27.51
C GLU A 143 -24.91 10.03 -26.78
N LEU A 144 -23.58 9.88 -26.72
CA LEU A 144 -22.93 8.85 -25.89
C LEU A 144 -23.29 9.00 -24.40
N ALA A 145 -23.35 10.25 -23.90
CA ALA A 145 -23.73 10.49 -22.52
C ALA A 145 -25.16 10.02 -22.21
N ILE A 146 -26.09 10.25 -23.15
CA ILE A 146 -27.48 9.78 -23.05
C ILE A 146 -27.52 8.26 -23.13
N LYS A 147 -26.88 7.66 -24.16
CA LYS A 147 -26.91 6.21 -24.41
C LYS A 147 -26.40 5.41 -23.22
N PHE A 148 -25.29 5.85 -22.60
CA PHE A 148 -24.64 5.13 -21.50
C PHE A 148 -25.05 5.65 -20.11
N ASN A 149 -26.03 6.54 -20.00
CA ASN A 149 -26.47 7.15 -18.75
C ASN A 149 -25.31 7.72 -17.92
N LYS A 150 -24.45 8.48 -18.57
CA LYS A 150 -23.27 9.14 -17.94
C LYS A 150 -23.36 10.66 -18.17
N SER A 151 -22.59 11.43 -17.37
CA SER A 151 -22.48 12.85 -17.65
C SER A 151 -21.67 13.11 -18.93
N ARG A 152 -21.99 14.18 -19.64
CA ARG A 152 -21.22 14.62 -20.82
C ARG A 152 -19.75 14.89 -20.49
N ALA A 153 -19.47 15.40 -19.29
CA ALA A 153 -18.11 15.63 -18.79
C ALA A 153 -17.34 14.31 -18.63
N THR A 154 -17.98 13.27 -18.09
CA THR A 154 -17.41 11.92 -17.95
C THR A 154 -17.03 11.34 -19.29
N ILE A 155 -17.93 11.40 -20.30
CA ILE A 155 -17.65 10.94 -21.66
C ILE A 155 -16.52 11.74 -22.31
N LYS A 156 -16.54 13.08 -22.23
CA LYS A 156 -15.45 13.89 -22.76
C LYS A 156 -14.09 13.54 -22.16
N SER A 157 -14.02 13.35 -20.83
CA SER A 157 -12.81 12.95 -20.13
C SER A 157 -12.31 11.56 -20.56
N LEU A 158 -13.22 10.61 -20.83
CA LEU A 158 -12.87 9.30 -21.36
C LEU A 158 -12.27 9.43 -22.76
N LEU A 159 -12.94 10.10 -23.67
CA LEU A 159 -12.49 10.29 -25.06
C LEU A 159 -11.15 11.02 -25.12
N TYR A 160 -10.95 12.04 -24.29
CA TYR A 160 -9.68 12.77 -24.21
C TYR A 160 -8.51 11.88 -23.78
N ARG A 161 -8.73 11.05 -22.75
CA ARG A 161 -7.68 10.10 -22.27
C ARG A 161 -7.34 9.00 -23.27
N ASN A 162 -8.23 8.70 -24.20
CA ASN A 162 -8.06 7.65 -25.22
C ASN A 162 -7.94 8.23 -26.64
N LYS A 163 -7.59 9.52 -26.78
CA LYS A 163 -7.51 10.17 -28.09
C LYS A 163 -6.57 9.49 -29.07
N ASP A 164 -5.45 8.94 -28.59
CA ASP A 164 -4.46 8.28 -29.42
C ASP A 164 -5.01 6.95 -30.00
N ASN A 165 -5.88 6.25 -29.30
CA ASN A 165 -6.58 5.07 -29.78
C ASN A 165 -7.73 5.37 -30.76
N LEU A 166 -8.19 6.62 -30.80
CA LEU A 166 -9.26 7.07 -31.69
C LEU A 166 -8.73 7.62 -33.03
N ASN A 167 -7.47 8.03 -33.07
CA ASN A 167 -6.82 8.65 -34.24
C ASN A 167 -5.93 7.66 -35.02
N GLY A 168 -5.77 6.42 -34.58
CA GLY A 168 -5.11 5.30 -35.26
C GLY A 168 -6.16 4.36 -35.84
#